data_db0c9500b94eb4bf1424c16af3ce0fa1
#
_entry.id   db0c9500b94eb4bf1424c16af3ce0fa1
#
_cell.length_a   1.000
_cell.length_b   1.000
_cell.length_c   1.000
_cell.angle_alpha   90.00
_cell.angle_beta   90.00
_cell.angle_gamma   90.00
#
_symmetry.space_group_name_H-M   'P 1'
#
loop_
_entity.id
_entity.type
_entity.pdbx_description
1 polymer ?
#
loop_
_entity_poly.entity_id
_entity_poly.type
_entity_poly.pdbx_seq_one_letter_code
_entity_poly.pdbx_strand_id
1 'polypeptide(L)'
;MPSFDGDLSEQEIRDVAAYVSGGKAGQAAAGVSAIKPFKPNTERLEGCLDADCRRQAFGNIAFREGPKAALALFAEKLSDDAVQADCHRIAHTIGAASLQHHHGDVGKALAEGNAICASGYYHGLLEWKLADVPKDKVASVARTVCDQTKSTSSSFVYYQCVHGLGHGLMLYTLYDLPGALRLCHRLVSDFDRVSCSGGVFMENQQSSYGITSPWLKKDDLLYPCGIVSQSDKTYCYLLATSQILPRVGWDWKKTADWCRKSEKGFVGLCFQSYGRDASGNSLQDPAKARDLCANAGSGEEECIFGAVRDILNTDPTDRGAARLCRLAKPAHRAYCAYGIGSIVAVKHSSAEAKRADCRRFLAGRYYADCLRGANA
;
A
#
# COMPACT_ATOMS: atom_id res chain seq x y z
N MET A 1 -15.70 31.56 6.66
CA MET A 1 -15.10 30.63 5.69
C MET A 1 -14.35 31.48 4.68
N PRO A 2 -13.11 31.19 4.31
CA PRO A 2 -12.49 31.87 3.20
C PRO A 2 -13.30 31.61 1.93
N SER A 3 -13.48 32.65 1.11
CA SER A 3 -14.10 32.53 -0.21
C SER A 3 -13.12 31.83 -1.14
N PHE A 4 -13.57 30.80 -1.83
CA PHE A 4 -12.81 30.09 -2.87
C PHE A 4 -13.13 30.61 -4.27
N ASP A 5 -13.76 31.80 -4.37
CA ASP A 5 -14.10 32.43 -5.65
C ASP A 5 -12.84 32.69 -6.47
N GLY A 6 -12.71 32.00 -7.58
CA GLY A 6 -11.63 32.13 -8.55
C GLY A 6 -10.53 31.07 -8.50
N ASP A 7 -10.43 30.27 -7.42
CA ASP A 7 -9.38 29.24 -7.26
C ASP A 7 -9.81 27.83 -7.72
N LEU A 8 -11.12 27.57 -7.80
CA LEU A 8 -11.69 26.31 -8.19
C LEU A 8 -12.75 26.48 -9.27
N SER A 9 -12.80 25.57 -10.23
CA SER A 9 -13.90 25.50 -11.20
C SER A 9 -15.21 25.10 -10.52
N GLU A 10 -16.35 25.42 -11.13
CA GLU A 10 -17.65 24.97 -10.61
C GLU A 10 -17.77 23.48 -10.43
N GLN A 11 -17.05 22.67 -11.23
CA GLN A 11 -17.01 21.23 -11.07
C GLN A 11 -16.21 20.81 -9.83
N GLU A 12 -15.05 21.44 -9.60
CA GLU A 12 -14.24 21.21 -8.42
C GLU A 12 -14.97 21.62 -7.14
N ILE A 13 -15.72 22.73 -7.17
CA ILE A 13 -16.58 23.17 -6.05
C ILE A 13 -17.67 22.11 -5.78
N ARG A 14 -18.30 21.57 -6.83
CA ARG A 14 -19.28 20.49 -6.67
C ARG A 14 -18.66 19.21 -6.12
N ASP A 15 -17.47 18.86 -6.58
CA ASP A 15 -16.73 17.68 -6.11
C ASP A 15 -16.33 17.82 -4.63
N VAL A 16 -15.82 19.01 -4.24
CA VAL A 16 -15.50 19.36 -2.83
C VAL A 16 -16.78 19.34 -1.98
N ALA A 17 -17.87 19.93 -2.46
CA ALA A 17 -19.16 19.93 -1.76
C ALA A 17 -19.68 18.50 -1.60
N ALA A 18 -19.57 17.65 -2.62
CA ALA A 18 -19.93 16.24 -2.55
C ALA A 18 -19.04 15.48 -1.55
N TYR A 19 -17.75 15.77 -1.52
CA TYR A 19 -16.81 15.20 -0.55
C TYR A 19 -17.15 15.61 0.89
N VAL A 20 -17.37 16.91 1.14
CA VAL A 20 -17.62 17.46 2.48
C VAL A 20 -19.02 17.09 3.00
N SER A 21 -20.03 17.09 2.15
CA SER A 21 -21.42 16.73 2.53
C SER A 21 -21.64 15.21 2.68
N GLY A 22 -20.61 14.41 2.40
CA GLY A 22 -20.72 12.94 2.41
C GLY A 22 -21.49 12.41 1.22
N GLY A 23 -21.52 13.15 0.11
CA GLY A 23 -22.22 12.88 -1.14
C GLY A 23 -23.41 11.94 -1.03
N LYS A 24 -24.48 12.10 -1.77
CA LYS A 24 -25.45 10.98 -1.93
C LYS A 24 -24.60 9.75 -2.21
N ALA A 25 -24.68 8.73 -1.35
CA ALA A 25 -23.90 7.49 -1.44
C ALA A 25 -23.65 7.20 -2.92
N GLY A 26 -22.39 7.43 -3.34
CA GLY A 26 -22.05 7.41 -4.76
C GLY A 26 -22.60 6.14 -5.33
N GLN A 27 -23.03 6.13 -6.57
CA GLN A 27 -23.46 4.88 -7.20
C GLN A 27 -22.38 3.85 -6.88
N ALA A 28 -22.75 2.81 -6.12
CA ALA A 28 -21.83 1.73 -5.80
C ALA A 28 -21.14 1.33 -7.09
N ALA A 29 -19.81 1.26 -7.09
CA ALA A 29 -19.07 0.94 -8.31
C ALA A 29 -19.69 -0.29 -8.95
N ALA A 30 -20.01 -0.21 -10.24
CA ALA A 30 -20.72 -1.29 -10.92
C ALA A 30 -19.91 -2.59 -10.76
N GLY A 31 -20.54 -3.63 -10.20
CA GLY A 31 -19.91 -4.92 -9.96
C GLY A 31 -19.34 -5.13 -8.55
N VAL A 32 -19.42 -4.17 -7.61
CA VAL A 32 -19.07 -4.39 -6.22
C VAL A 32 -20.18 -5.22 -5.55
N SER A 33 -19.98 -6.52 -5.50
CA SER A 33 -20.72 -7.37 -4.56
C SER A 33 -20.03 -7.33 -3.20
N ALA A 34 -20.79 -7.48 -2.11
CA ALA A 34 -20.19 -7.66 -0.79
C ALA A 34 -19.14 -8.78 -0.85
N ILE A 35 -17.97 -8.53 -0.25
CA ILE A 35 -16.89 -9.54 -0.16
C ILE A 35 -17.49 -10.76 0.52
N LYS A 36 -17.35 -11.92 -0.13
CA LYS A 36 -17.88 -13.17 0.43
C LYS A 36 -16.78 -13.91 1.19
N PRO A 37 -17.09 -14.57 2.32
CA PRO A 37 -16.14 -15.42 3.05
C PRO A 37 -15.43 -16.42 2.13
N PHE A 38 -14.11 -16.58 2.32
CA PHE A 38 -13.37 -17.61 1.59
C PHE A 38 -14.06 -18.97 1.86
N LYS A 39 -14.35 -19.71 0.80
CA LYS A 39 -14.92 -21.06 0.91
C LYS A 39 -13.93 -22.04 0.35
N PRO A 40 -13.37 -22.94 1.17
CA PRO A 40 -12.47 -23.97 0.68
C PRO A 40 -13.21 -24.92 -0.27
N ASN A 41 -12.50 -25.39 -1.28
CA ASN A 41 -12.97 -26.40 -2.22
C ASN A 41 -11.89 -27.45 -2.51
N THR A 42 -11.98 -28.21 -3.60
CA THR A 42 -11.06 -29.29 -3.96
C THR A 42 -9.97 -28.88 -4.96
N GLU A 43 -9.94 -27.63 -5.41
CA GLU A 43 -8.95 -27.16 -6.38
C GLU A 43 -7.53 -27.24 -5.82
N ARG A 44 -6.59 -27.64 -6.70
CA ARG A 44 -5.17 -27.81 -6.43
C ARG A 44 -4.37 -27.09 -7.51
N LEU A 45 -3.17 -26.64 -7.17
CA LEU A 45 -2.31 -25.85 -8.09
C LEU A 45 -1.97 -26.61 -9.37
N GLU A 46 -1.75 -27.92 -9.30
CA GLU A 46 -1.35 -28.77 -10.42
C GLU A 46 -2.38 -28.83 -11.56
N GLY A 47 -3.64 -28.51 -11.26
CA GLY A 47 -4.73 -28.52 -12.24
C GLY A 47 -5.18 -27.14 -12.71
N CYS A 48 -4.58 -26.07 -12.21
CA CYS A 48 -5.06 -24.72 -12.48
C CYS A 48 -4.62 -24.18 -13.84
N LEU A 49 -5.59 -23.85 -14.69
CA LEU A 49 -5.38 -23.23 -15.99
C LEU A 49 -5.55 -21.70 -15.94
N ASP A 50 -6.28 -21.18 -14.98
CA ASP A 50 -6.58 -19.75 -14.87
C ASP A 50 -6.22 -19.17 -13.51
N ALA A 51 -6.36 -17.85 -13.37
CA ALA A 51 -6.00 -17.11 -12.17
C ALA A 51 -6.95 -17.40 -10.99
N ASP A 52 -8.23 -17.59 -11.26
CA ASP A 52 -9.23 -17.86 -10.19
C ASP A 52 -8.96 -19.19 -9.52
N CYS A 53 -8.69 -20.23 -10.31
CA CYS A 53 -8.28 -21.54 -9.79
C CYS A 53 -7.00 -21.41 -8.94
N ARG A 54 -5.97 -20.71 -9.44
CA ARG A 54 -4.71 -20.54 -8.68
C ARG A 54 -4.95 -19.84 -7.35
N ARG A 55 -5.72 -18.75 -7.33
CA ARG A 55 -6.07 -18.04 -6.08
C ARG A 55 -6.79 -18.99 -5.12
N GLN A 56 -7.78 -19.71 -5.61
CA GLN A 56 -8.53 -20.67 -4.81
C GLN A 56 -7.64 -21.77 -4.24
N ALA A 57 -6.74 -22.34 -5.04
CA ALA A 57 -5.82 -23.40 -4.61
C ALA A 57 -4.86 -22.93 -3.50
N PHE A 58 -4.27 -21.73 -3.62
CA PHE A 58 -3.46 -21.16 -2.55
C PHE A 58 -4.28 -20.89 -1.29
N GLY A 59 -5.52 -20.38 -1.43
CA GLY A 59 -6.43 -20.21 -0.32
C GLY A 59 -6.79 -21.54 0.37
N ASN A 60 -6.99 -22.61 -0.39
CA ASN A 60 -7.24 -23.96 0.16
C ASN A 60 -6.07 -24.44 1.01
N ILE A 61 -4.83 -24.19 0.60
CA ILE A 61 -3.63 -24.54 1.37
C ILE A 61 -3.60 -23.72 2.67
N ALA A 62 -3.79 -22.38 2.57
CA ALA A 62 -3.82 -21.52 3.74
C ALA A 62 -4.90 -21.91 4.75
N PHE A 63 -6.08 -22.30 4.26
CA PHE A 63 -7.19 -22.76 5.12
C PHE A 63 -6.87 -24.07 5.84
N ARG A 64 -6.27 -25.05 5.14
CA ARG A 64 -6.05 -26.40 5.68
C ARG A 64 -4.74 -26.52 6.46
N GLU A 65 -3.66 -25.96 5.94
CA GLU A 65 -2.29 -26.15 6.42
C GLU A 65 -1.73 -24.94 7.15
N GLY A 66 -2.47 -23.80 7.08
CA GLY A 66 -2.08 -22.55 7.69
C GLY A 66 -1.30 -21.60 6.77
N PRO A 67 -1.19 -20.33 7.18
CA PRO A 67 -0.59 -19.29 6.35
C PRO A 67 0.90 -19.52 6.05
N LYS A 68 1.67 -20.05 6.98
CA LYS A 68 3.12 -20.30 6.77
C LYS A 68 3.37 -21.28 5.62
N ALA A 69 2.60 -22.36 5.54
CA ALA A 69 2.72 -23.34 4.46
C ALA A 69 2.35 -22.72 3.11
N ALA A 70 1.22 -22.00 3.07
CA ALA A 70 0.77 -21.33 1.85
C ALA A 70 1.75 -20.25 1.37
N LEU A 71 2.27 -19.40 2.28
CA LEU A 71 3.22 -18.33 1.94
C LEU A 71 4.59 -18.88 1.53
N ALA A 72 5.05 -19.99 2.11
CA ALA A 72 6.29 -20.65 1.70
C ALA A 72 6.18 -21.19 0.27
N LEU A 73 5.13 -21.93 -0.04
CA LEU A 73 4.88 -22.43 -1.39
C LEU A 73 4.67 -21.26 -2.39
N PHE A 74 3.96 -20.23 -1.97
CA PHE A 74 3.75 -19.05 -2.80
C PHE A 74 5.08 -18.36 -3.18
N ALA A 75 6.00 -18.21 -2.21
CA ALA A 75 7.33 -17.66 -2.47
C ALA A 75 8.14 -18.51 -3.47
N GLU A 76 8.07 -19.85 -3.40
CA GLU A 76 8.71 -20.75 -4.36
C GLU A 76 8.14 -20.58 -5.78
N LYS A 77 6.85 -20.32 -5.91
CA LYS A 77 6.13 -20.22 -7.18
C LYS A 77 6.18 -18.80 -7.80
N LEU A 78 6.77 -17.81 -7.16
CA LEU A 78 6.87 -16.43 -7.70
C LEU A 78 7.70 -16.32 -8.98
N SER A 79 8.52 -17.31 -9.32
CA SER A 79 9.21 -17.37 -10.61
C SER A 79 8.32 -17.79 -11.78
N ASP A 80 7.11 -18.29 -11.51
CA ASP A 80 6.09 -18.59 -12.52
C ASP A 80 5.39 -17.30 -12.95
N ASP A 81 5.45 -16.95 -14.22
CA ASP A 81 4.88 -15.71 -14.78
C ASP A 81 3.38 -15.54 -14.45
N ALA A 82 2.62 -16.65 -14.45
CA ALA A 82 1.19 -16.61 -14.16
C ALA A 82 0.89 -16.38 -12.65
N VAL A 83 1.75 -16.86 -11.77
CA VAL A 83 1.68 -16.58 -10.32
C VAL A 83 2.14 -15.15 -10.06
N GLN A 84 3.22 -14.72 -10.69
CA GLN A 84 3.75 -13.37 -10.56
C GLN A 84 2.76 -12.31 -11.03
N ALA A 85 2.12 -12.50 -12.17
CA ALA A 85 1.16 -11.54 -12.74
C ALA A 85 -0.07 -11.31 -11.85
N ASP A 86 -0.44 -12.28 -11.01
CA ASP A 86 -1.60 -12.21 -10.11
C ASP A 86 -1.20 -12.25 -8.62
N CYS A 87 0.09 -12.04 -8.32
CA CYS A 87 0.66 -12.33 -7.01
C CYS A 87 -0.03 -11.54 -5.87
N HIS A 88 -0.36 -10.28 -6.07
CA HIS A 88 -1.03 -9.47 -5.07
C HIS A 88 -2.40 -10.04 -4.69
N ARG A 89 -3.19 -10.45 -5.67
CA ARG A 89 -4.53 -11.04 -5.45
C ARG A 89 -4.45 -12.44 -4.84
N ILE A 90 -3.45 -13.24 -5.22
CA ILE A 90 -3.17 -14.53 -4.56
C ILE A 90 -2.89 -14.29 -3.07
N ALA A 91 -2.03 -13.31 -2.75
CA ALA A 91 -1.71 -12.98 -1.36
C ALA A 91 -2.95 -12.54 -0.56
N HIS A 92 -3.88 -11.76 -1.15
CA HIS A 92 -5.18 -11.43 -0.53
C HIS A 92 -5.98 -12.69 -0.20
N THR A 93 -6.06 -13.65 -1.12
CA THR A 93 -6.79 -14.90 -0.90
C THR A 93 -6.16 -15.74 0.21
N ILE A 94 -4.82 -15.80 0.27
CA ILE A 94 -4.11 -16.46 1.37
C ILE A 94 -4.46 -15.80 2.71
N GLY A 95 -4.45 -14.45 2.78
CA GLY A 95 -4.82 -13.71 3.99
C GLY A 95 -6.25 -13.97 4.44
N ALA A 96 -7.21 -13.93 3.52
CA ALA A 96 -8.61 -14.23 3.76
C ALA A 96 -8.82 -15.65 4.34
N ALA A 97 -8.20 -16.66 3.72
CA ALA A 97 -8.27 -18.05 4.15
C ALA A 97 -7.58 -18.28 5.50
N SER A 98 -6.48 -17.57 5.77
CA SER A 98 -5.73 -17.63 7.02
C SER A 98 -6.53 -17.10 8.21
N LEU A 99 -7.36 -16.07 8.02
CA LEU A 99 -8.24 -15.61 9.07
C LEU A 99 -9.24 -16.69 9.49
N GLN A 100 -9.74 -17.49 8.54
CA GLN A 100 -10.62 -18.61 8.84
C GLN A 100 -9.86 -19.77 9.50
N HIS A 101 -8.64 -20.07 9.03
CA HIS A 101 -7.77 -21.06 9.67
C HIS A 101 -7.57 -20.76 11.15
N HIS A 102 -7.41 -19.48 11.51
CA HIS A 102 -7.28 -19.02 12.88
C HIS A 102 -8.61 -18.66 13.55
N HIS A 103 -9.75 -19.13 13.03
CA HIS A 103 -11.07 -18.92 13.61
C HIS A 103 -11.40 -17.44 13.91
N GLY A 104 -10.93 -16.52 13.05
CA GLY A 104 -11.16 -15.09 13.17
C GLY A 104 -10.21 -14.35 14.12
N ASP A 105 -9.16 -15.02 14.64
CA ASP A 105 -8.11 -14.40 15.46
C ASP A 105 -7.13 -13.61 14.57
N VAL A 106 -7.36 -12.30 14.49
CA VAL A 106 -6.58 -11.38 13.66
C VAL A 106 -5.12 -11.32 14.12
N GLY A 107 -4.87 -11.34 15.43
CA GLY A 107 -3.51 -11.27 15.98
C GLY A 107 -2.65 -12.45 15.56
N LYS A 108 -3.18 -13.68 15.68
CA LYS A 108 -2.47 -14.89 15.25
C LYS A 108 -2.23 -14.90 13.75
N ALA A 109 -3.25 -14.60 12.95
CA ALA A 109 -3.13 -14.57 11.50
C ALA A 109 -2.08 -13.54 11.06
N LEU A 110 -2.09 -12.32 11.60
CA LEU A 110 -1.09 -11.29 11.28
C LEU A 110 0.34 -11.68 11.66
N ALA A 111 0.53 -12.36 12.79
CA ALA A 111 1.85 -12.79 13.25
C ALA A 111 2.53 -13.80 12.34
N GLU A 112 1.77 -14.52 11.52
CA GLU A 112 2.27 -15.53 10.57
C GLU A 112 2.41 -15.01 9.14
N GLY A 113 2.03 -13.76 8.88
CA GLY A 113 2.09 -13.14 7.57
C GLY A 113 3.47 -12.62 7.19
N ASN A 114 3.61 -12.31 5.90
CA ASN A 114 4.74 -11.58 5.35
C ASN A 114 4.28 -10.52 4.33
N ALA A 115 5.20 -9.65 3.90
CA ALA A 115 4.89 -8.53 3.02
C ALA A 115 5.08 -8.85 1.52
N ILE A 116 5.25 -10.11 1.14
CA ILE A 116 5.40 -10.52 -0.26
C ILE A 116 4.23 -9.97 -1.09
N CYS A 117 4.52 -9.57 -2.32
CA CYS A 117 3.54 -9.04 -3.26
C CYS A 117 2.77 -7.85 -2.70
N ALA A 118 3.51 -6.81 -2.30
CA ALA A 118 2.98 -5.54 -1.80
C ALA A 118 2.01 -5.71 -0.62
N SER A 119 2.37 -6.61 0.32
CA SER A 119 1.61 -6.83 1.56
C SER A 119 0.18 -7.37 1.40
N GLY A 120 -0.16 -7.92 0.24
CA GLY A 120 -1.51 -8.41 -0.08
C GLY A 120 -2.10 -9.35 0.98
N TYR A 121 -1.26 -10.16 1.63
CA TYR A 121 -1.69 -11.03 2.73
C TYR A 121 -2.42 -10.26 3.86
N TYR A 122 -1.82 -9.16 4.32
CA TYR A 122 -2.39 -8.36 5.40
C TYR A 122 -3.66 -7.64 4.96
N HIS A 123 -3.73 -7.23 3.68
CA HIS A 123 -4.91 -6.58 3.10
C HIS A 123 -6.10 -7.53 3.10
N GLY A 124 -5.97 -8.70 2.48
CA GLY A 124 -7.03 -9.69 2.38
C GLY A 124 -7.56 -10.16 3.74
N LEU A 125 -6.69 -10.26 4.75
CA LEU A 125 -7.08 -10.61 6.11
C LEU A 125 -8.04 -9.56 6.71
N LEU A 126 -7.71 -8.27 6.59
CA LEU A 126 -8.51 -7.19 7.16
C LEU A 126 -9.80 -6.92 6.37
N GLU A 127 -9.78 -7.06 5.04
CA GLU A 127 -10.96 -7.01 4.19
C GLU A 127 -12.01 -8.02 4.66
N TRP A 128 -11.56 -9.25 4.91
CA TRP A 128 -12.41 -10.33 5.40
C TRP A 128 -12.92 -10.10 6.82
N LYS A 129 -12.08 -9.56 7.69
CA LYS A 129 -12.50 -9.23 9.05
C LYS A 129 -13.65 -8.23 9.09
N LEU A 130 -13.71 -7.33 8.10
CA LEU A 130 -14.75 -6.30 8.03
C LEU A 130 -16.01 -6.75 7.27
N ALA A 131 -15.92 -7.78 6.41
CA ALA A 131 -17.00 -8.15 5.49
C ALA A 131 -18.37 -8.38 6.17
N ASP A 132 -18.37 -9.01 7.35
CA ASP A 132 -19.60 -9.33 8.09
C ASP A 132 -19.86 -8.39 9.27
N VAL A 133 -19.14 -7.26 9.39
CA VAL A 133 -19.33 -6.32 10.49
C VAL A 133 -20.57 -5.45 10.26
N PRO A 134 -21.53 -5.40 11.20
CA PRO A 134 -22.69 -4.53 11.09
C PRO A 134 -22.30 -3.04 11.00
N LYS A 135 -23.07 -2.25 10.24
CA LYS A 135 -22.75 -0.81 9.98
C LYS A 135 -22.60 0.02 11.25
N ASP A 136 -23.40 -0.26 12.28
CA ASP A 136 -23.32 0.42 13.59
C ASP A 136 -22.07 0.03 14.40
N LYS A 137 -21.41 -1.08 14.07
CA LYS A 137 -20.24 -1.62 14.75
C LYS A 137 -18.91 -1.31 14.05
N VAL A 138 -18.92 -0.99 12.74
CA VAL A 138 -17.70 -0.86 11.95
C VAL A 138 -16.70 0.15 12.53
N ALA A 139 -17.18 1.29 13.03
CA ALA A 139 -16.29 2.29 13.64
C ALA A 139 -15.64 1.83 14.96
N SER A 140 -16.31 0.97 15.74
CA SER A 140 -15.73 0.39 16.96
C SER A 140 -14.76 -0.73 16.62
N VAL A 141 -15.10 -1.60 15.68
CA VAL A 141 -14.21 -2.67 15.20
C VAL A 141 -12.94 -2.07 14.58
N ALA A 142 -13.07 -1.05 13.73
CA ALA A 142 -11.92 -0.38 13.13
C ALA A 142 -10.93 0.17 14.16
N ARG A 143 -11.40 0.67 15.31
CA ARG A 143 -10.52 1.19 16.38
C ARG A 143 -9.78 0.12 17.16
N THR A 144 -10.29 -1.10 17.21
CA THR A 144 -9.77 -2.15 18.11
C THR A 144 -9.18 -3.36 17.39
N VAL A 145 -9.46 -3.53 16.09
CA VAL A 145 -9.07 -4.73 15.33
C VAL A 145 -7.56 -4.97 15.33
N CYS A 146 -6.76 -3.91 15.40
CA CYS A 146 -5.30 -3.97 15.41
C CYS A 146 -4.69 -3.90 16.82
N ASP A 147 -5.47 -3.79 17.90
CA ASP A 147 -4.93 -3.58 19.25
C ASP A 147 -4.04 -4.73 19.73
N GLN A 148 -4.37 -5.98 19.38
CA GLN A 148 -3.57 -7.13 19.73
C GLN A 148 -2.15 -7.06 19.13
N THR A 149 -1.97 -6.42 17.98
CA THR A 149 -0.66 -6.30 17.34
C THR A 149 0.23 -5.22 17.94
N LYS A 150 -0.35 -4.26 18.69
CA LYS A 150 0.42 -3.20 19.39
C LYS A 150 1.40 -3.75 20.42
N SER A 151 0.97 -4.76 21.17
CA SER A 151 1.71 -5.31 22.31
C SER A 151 2.45 -6.61 21.98
N THR A 152 2.03 -7.34 20.97
CA THR A 152 2.52 -8.69 20.67
C THR A 152 3.36 -8.79 19.41
N SER A 153 3.32 -7.77 18.53
CA SER A 153 3.95 -7.78 17.22
C SER A 153 4.94 -6.62 17.04
N SER A 154 5.75 -6.69 15.97
CA SER A 154 6.61 -5.56 15.60
C SER A 154 5.78 -4.36 15.15
N SER A 155 6.36 -3.15 15.26
CA SER A 155 5.74 -1.92 14.74
C SER A 155 5.38 -2.04 13.25
N PHE A 156 6.13 -2.84 12.50
CA PHE A 156 5.86 -3.12 11.09
C PHE A 156 4.56 -3.91 10.91
N VAL A 157 4.33 -4.98 11.68
CA VAL A 157 3.09 -5.77 11.63
C VAL A 157 1.89 -4.93 12.06
N TYR A 158 2.06 -4.07 13.06
CA TYR A 158 1.03 -3.12 13.46
C TYR A 158 0.69 -2.15 12.33
N TYR A 159 1.70 -1.57 11.66
CA TYR A 159 1.51 -0.74 10.46
C TYR A 159 0.72 -1.48 9.38
N GLN A 160 1.10 -2.73 9.07
CA GLN A 160 0.41 -3.55 8.07
C GLN A 160 -1.05 -3.81 8.43
N CYS A 161 -1.35 -4.03 9.71
CA CYS A 161 -2.73 -4.16 10.16
C CYS A 161 -3.53 -2.89 9.89
N VAL A 162 -3.02 -1.73 10.31
CA VAL A 162 -3.76 -0.46 10.15
C VAL A 162 -3.87 -0.05 8.69
N HIS A 163 -2.86 -0.33 7.87
CA HIS A 163 -2.92 -0.11 6.42
C HIS A 163 -3.93 -1.04 5.75
N GLY A 164 -3.89 -2.33 6.06
CA GLY A 164 -4.87 -3.32 5.59
C GLY A 164 -6.31 -2.99 6.02
N LEU A 165 -6.49 -2.40 7.21
CA LEU A 165 -7.79 -1.88 7.63
C LEU A 165 -8.33 -0.84 6.63
N GLY A 166 -7.47 0.03 6.08
CA GLY A 166 -7.85 1.00 5.05
C GLY A 166 -8.41 0.34 3.78
N HIS A 167 -7.75 -0.70 3.28
CA HIS A 167 -8.26 -1.52 2.17
C HIS A 167 -9.65 -2.08 2.50
N GLY A 168 -9.79 -2.72 3.64
CA GLY A 168 -11.05 -3.29 4.09
C GLY A 168 -12.16 -2.25 4.22
N LEU A 169 -11.88 -1.05 4.72
CA LEU A 169 -12.85 0.03 4.83
C LEU A 169 -13.29 0.55 3.46
N MET A 170 -12.39 0.65 2.48
CA MET A 170 -12.75 1.07 1.12
C MET A 170 -13.72 0.07 0.48
N LEU A 171 -13.46 -1.22 0.62
CA LEU A 171 -14.35 -2.28 0.14
C LEU A 171 -15.66 -2.33 0.93
N TYR A 172 -15.60 -2.21 2.26
CA TYR A 172 -16.75 -2.19 3.15
C TYR A 172 -17.73 -1.07 2.80
N THR A 173 -17.22 0.11 2.44
CA THR A 173 -18.03 1.26 2.02
C THR A 173 -18.44 1.22 0.55
N LEU A 174 -18.15 0.12 -0.16
CA LEU A 174 -18.44 -0.04 -1.58
C LEU A 174 -17.81 1.07 -2.44
N TYR A 175 -16.55 1.38 -2.16
CA TYR A 175 -15.77 2.45 -2.80
C TYR A 175 -16.35 3.86 -2.57
N ASP A 176 -17.04 4.11 -1.45
CA ASP A 176 -17.30 5.47 -0.97
C ASP A 176 -16.02 6.02 -0.32
N LEU A 177 -15.12 6.62 -1.12
CA LEU A 177 -13.85 7.16 -0.67
C LEU A 177 -14.00 8.12 0.52
N PRO A 178 -14.91 9.13 0.49
CA PRO A 178 -15.12 9.99 1.66
C PRO A 178 -15.60 9.23 2.90
N GLY A 179 -16.44 8.22 2.71
CA GLY A 179 -16.94 7.37 3.79
C GLY A 179 -15.83 6.57 4.45
N ALA A 180 -14.98 5.94 3.65
CA ALA A 180 -13.82 5.18 4.13
C ALA A 180 -12.81 6.08 4.88
N LEU A 181 -12.46 7.24 4.32
CA LEU A 181 -11.56 8.21 4.96
C LEU A 181 -12.12 8.73 6.29
N ARG A 182 -13.43 9.04 6.37
CA ARG A 182 -14.07 9.41 7.65
C ARG A 182 -13.93 8.34 8.72
N LEU A 183 -13.97 7.06 8.37
CA LEU A 183 -13.74 5.96 9.32
C LEU A 183 -12.28 5.92 9.77
N CYS A 184 -11.31 6.09 8.87
CA CYS A 184 -9.90 6.21 9.22
C CYS A 184 -9.64 7.40 10.16
N HIS A 185 -10.24 8.56 9.92
CA HIS A 185 -10.08 9.76 10.76
C HIS A 185 -10.62 9.60 12.19
N ARG A 186 -11.42 8.56 12.47
CA ARG A 186 -11.89 8.22 13.83
C ARG A 186 -10.89 7.40 14.64
N LEU A 187 -9.75 6.99 14.04
CA LEU A 187 -8.68 6.30 14.74
C LEU A 187 -7.96 7.24 15.71
N VAL A 188 -7.33 6.67 16.74
CA VAL A 188 -6.85 7.46 17.90
C VAL A 188 -5.60 8.27 17.57
N SER A 189 -4.59 7.63 16.97
CA SER A 189 -3.31 8.28 16.69
C SER A 189 -3.22 8.84 15.27
N ASP A 190 -2.35 9.86 15.07
CA ASP A 190 -2.04 10.36 13.72
C ASP A 190 -1.43 9.28 12.85
N PHE A 191 -0.58 8.43 13.42
CA PHE A 191 0.00 7.30 12.72
C PHE A 191 -1.07 6.35 12.19
N ASP A 192 -2.07 6.02 13.02
CA ASP A 192 -3.16 5.13 12.62
C ASP A 192 -4.01 5.77 11.52
N ARG A 193 -4.39 7.04 11.68
CA ARG A 193 -5.19 7.78 10.68
C ARG A 193 -4.50 7.80 9.33
N VAL A 194 -3.23 8.17 9.32
CA VAL A 194 -2.41 8.32 8.12
C VAL A 194 -2.16 6.95 7.46
N SER A 195 -1.85 5.90 8.24
CA SER A 195 -1.64 4.54 7.71
C SER A 195 -2.91 3.95 7.11
N CYS A 196 -4.06 4.13 7.78
CA CYS A 196 -5.38 3.70 7.29
C CYS A 196 -5.75 4.44 5.99
N SER A 197 -5.62 5.77 5.94
CA SER A 197 -5.85 6.55 4.71
C SER A 197 -4.98 6.06 3.56
N GLY A 198 -3.75 5.63 3.84
CA GLY A 198 -2.86 5.00 2.86
C GLY A 198 -3.47 3.76 2.21
N GLY A 199 -4.06 2.87 3.01
CA GLY A 199 -4.75 1.68 2.51
C GLY A 199 -6.00 2.02 1.69
N VAL A 200 -6.77 3.01 2.14
CA VAL A 200 -7.94 3.52 1.40
C VAL A 200 -7.54 4.02 0.02
N PHE A 201 -6.48 4.84 -0.09
CA PHE A 201 -6.02 5.35 -1.39
C PHE A 201 -5.40 4.26 -2.26
N MET A 202 -4.69 3.30 -1.67
CA MET A 202 -4.13 2.20 -2.45
C MET A 202 -5.25 1.40 -3.11
N GLU A 203 -6.30 1.04 -2.37
CA GLU A 203 -7.45 0.33 -2.91
C GLU A 203 -8.23 1.18 -3.92
N ASN A 204 -8.37 2.50 -3.68
CA ASN A 204 -9.00 3.42 -4.64
C ASN A 204 -8.28 3.46 -5.98
N GLN A 205 -6.95 3.52 -5.96
CA GLN A 205 -6.12 3.75 -7.15
C GLN A 205 -5.77 2.46 -7.89
N GLN A 206 -5.63 1.37 -7.16
CA GLN A 206 -5.32 0.04 -7.69
C GLN A 206 -6.12 -1.02 -6.94
N SER A 207 -7.37 -1.22 -7.38
CA SER A 207 -8.27 -2.17 -6.75
C SER A 207 -7.71 -3.59 -6.76
N SER A 208 -7.73 -4.22 -5.60
CA SER A 208 -7.37 -5.63 -5.41
C SER A 208 -8.28 -6.60 -6.17
N TYR A 209 -9.48 -6.14 -6.56
CA TYR A 209 -10.51 -6.94 -7.22
C TYR A 209 -10.75 -6.53 -8.67
N GLY A 210 -9.91 -5.66 -9.25
CA GLY A 210 -10.05 -5.18 -10.63
C GLY A 210 -11.24 -4.24 -10.84
N ILE A 211 -11.76 -3.66 -9.76
CA ILE A 211 -12.88 -2.70 -9.78
C ILE A 211 -12.34 -1.33 -10.15
N THR A 212 -12.99 -0.63 -11.06
CA THR A 212 -12.68 0.78 -11.32
C THR A 212 -13.43 1.64 -10.31
N SER A 213 -12.69 2.32 -9.44
CA SER A 213 -13.28 3.24 -8.47
C SER A 213 -13.99 4.40 -9.17
N PRO A 214 -15.18 4.82 -8.69
CA PRO A 214 -15.84 6.03 -9.18
C PRO A 214 -15.07 7.32 -8.86
N TRP A 215 -14.09 7.24 -7.96
CA TRP A 215 -13.19 8.33 -7.58
C TRP A 215 -11.92 8.38 -8.43
N LEU A 216 -12.01 7.95 -9.69
CA LEU A 216 -10.92 8.06 -10.68
C LEU A 216 -11.48 8.71 -11.94
N LYS A 217 -10.73 9.65 -12.56
CA LYS A 217 -11.11 10.36 -13.78
C LYS A 217 -10.21 9.95 -14.95
N LYS A 218 -10.76 9.93 -16.17
CA LYS A 218 -9.98 9.62 -17.38
C LYS A 218 -9.03 10.75 -17.75
N ASP A 219 -9.47 11.99 -17.58
CA ASP A 219 -8.79 13.18 -18.06
C ASP A 219 -7.91 13.83 -16.99
N ASP A 220 -8.06 13.42 -15.72
CA ASP A 220 -7.23 13.86 -14.60
C ASP A 220 -6.72 12.64 -13.82
N LEU A 221 -5.49 12.23 -14.12
CA LEU A 221 -4.88 11.06 -13.50
C LEU A 221 -4.34 11.35 -12.08
N LEU A 222 -4.45 12.59 -11.59
CA LEU A 222 -4.14 12.96 -10.21
C LEU A 222 -5.41 13.07 -9.33
N TYR A 223 -6.61 13.04 -9.93
CA TYR A 223 -7.85 12.98 -9.17
C TYR A 223 -7.92 11.67 -8.36
N PRO A 224 -8.32 11.68 -7.08
CA PRO A 224 -8.97 12.78 -6.34
C PRO A 224 -8.01 13.62 -5.48
N CYS A 225 -6.68 13.58 -5.69
CA CYS A 225 -5.72 14.19 -4.76
C CYS A 225 -5.91 15.70 -4.59
N GLY A 226 -6.39 16.41 -5.61
CA GLY A 226 -6.67 17.85 -5.54
C GLY A 226 -7.83 18.22 -4.61
N ILE A 227 -8.79 17.32 -4.39
CA ILE A 227 -10.03 17.63 -3.65
C ILE A 227 -10.12 17.02 -2.24
N VAL A 228 -9.22 16.10 -1.88
CA VAL A 228 -9.20 15.49 -0.54
C VAL A 228 -8.63 16.46 0.50
N SER A 229 -8.84 16.16 1.79
CA SER A 229 -8.33 16.99 2.88
C SER A 229 -6.80 17.08 2.84
N GLN A 230 -6.22 18.16 3.38
CA GLN A 230 -4.78 18.37 3.40
C GLN A 230 -4.02 17.21 4.05
N SER A 231 -4.57 16.59 5.09
CA SER A 231 -3.99 15.42 5.75
C SER A 231 -3.98 14.18 4.85
N ASP A 232 -4.94 14.05 3.95
CA ASP A 232 -5.10 12.91 3.05
C ASP A 232 -4.27 13.03 1.78
N LYS A 233 -3.93 14.25 1.35
CA LYS A 233 -3.14 14.51 0.14
C LYS A 233 -1.81 13.76 0.12
N THR A 234 -1.15 13.63 1.28
CA THR A 234 0.14 12.94 1.39
C THR A 234 0.08 11.53 0.81
N TYR A 235 -0.85 10.71 1.25
CA TYR A 235 -0.97 9.34 0.75
C TYR A 235 -1.62 9.26 -0.62
N CYS A 236 -2.53 10.16 -0.94
CA CYS A 236 -3.08 10.23 -2.30
C CYS A 236 -1.97 10.39 -3.34
N TYR A 237 -1.07 11.36 -3.16
CA TYR A 237 0.04 11.59 -4.08
C TYR A 237 1.14 10.52 -3.97
N LEU A 238 1.38 9.96 -2.78
CA LEU A 238 2.36 8.88 -2.58
C LEU A 238 1.97 7.57 -3.27
N LEU A 239 0.73 7.44 -3.72
CA LEU A 239 0.20 6.26 -4.39
C LEU A 239 -0.26 6.55 -5.84
N ALA A 240 -0.19 7.81 -6.30
CA ALA A 240 -0.80 8.27 -7.55
C ALA A 240 -0.30 7.51 -8.79
N THR A 241 0.96 7.10 -8.84
CA THR A 241 1.53 6.49 -10.04
C THR A 241 0.98 5.08 -10.32
N SER A 242 0.44 4.39 -9.34
CA SER A 242 -0.21 3.09 -9.53
C SER A 242 -1.43 3.18 -10.44
N GLN A 243 -2.14 4.30 -10.43
CA GLN A 243 -3.23 4.54 -11.40
C GLN A 243 -2.74 5.19 -12.69
N ILE A 244 -1.66 6.00 -12.64
CA ILE A 244 -1.15 6.72 -13.82
C ILE A 244 -0.52 5.73 -14.81
N LEU A 245 0.41 4.89 -14.35
CA LEU A 245 1.20 3.97 -15.17
C LEU A 245 0.36 3.14 -16.16
N PRO A 246 -0.66 2.37 -15.71
CA PRO A 246 -1.45 1.56 -16.64
C PRO A 246 -2.25 2.42 -17.63
N ARG A 247 -2.66 3.65 -17.24
CA ARG A 247 -3.46 4.54 -18.08
C ARG A 247 -2.65 5.28 -19.14
N VAL A 248 -1.33 5.43 -18.93
CA VAL A 248 -0.41 5.98 -19.92
C VAL A 248 0.33 4.88 -20.70
N GLY A 249 -0.11 3.62 -20.58
CA GLY A 249 0.49 2.47 -21.28
C GLY A 249 1.88 2.11 -20.76
N TRP A 250 2.12 2.24 -19.46
CA TRP A 250 3.40 1.96 -18.79
C TRP A 250 4.55 2.84 -19.31
N ASP A 251 4.22 4.01 -19.83
CA ASP A 251 5.21 5.02 -20.27
C ASP A 251 5.70 5.81 -19.05
N TRP A 252 6.92 5.48 -18.63
CA TRP A 252 7.56 6.10 -17.46
C TRP A 252 7.81 7.60 -17.64
N LYS A 253 8.08 8.08 -18.87
CA LYS A 253 8.27 9.52 -19.12
C LYS A 253 6.96 10.28 -19.01
N LYS A 254 5.87 9.75 -19.59
CA LYS A 254 4.54 10.34 -19.44
C LYS A 254 4.09 10.34 -17.97
N THR A 255 4.42 9.27 -17.22
CA THR A 255 4.13 9.23 -15.77
C THR A 255 4.86 10.33 -15.02
N ALA A 256 6.14 10.58 -15.35
CA ALA A 256 6.89 11.71 -14.76
C ALA A 256 6.27 13.07 -15.12
N ASP A 257 5.74 13.24 -16.35
CA ASP A 257 5.03 14.47 -16.75
C ASP A 257 3.76 14.70 -15.92
N TRP A 258 3.04 13.63 -15.57
CA TRP A 258 1.89 13.71 -14.65
C TRP A 258 2.32 14.09 -13.24
N CYS A 259 3.40 13.51 -12.70
CA CYS A 259 3.91 13.89 -11.38
C CYS A 259 4.28 15.38 -11.31
N ARG A 260 4.83 15.96 -12.38
CA ARG A 260 5.14 17.41 -12.43
C ARG A 260 3.89 18.31 -12.36
N LYS A 261 2.71 17.78 -12.71
CA LYS A 261 1.42 18.49 -12.62
C LYS A 261 0.79 18.41 -11.22
N SER A 262 1.37 17.66 -10.29
CA SER A 262 0.91 17.62 -8.90
C SER A 262 0.94 19.03 -8.28
N GLU A 263 0.09 19.26 -7.29
CA GLU A 263 0.10 20.49 -6.52
C GLU A 263 1.50 20.81 -5.98
N LYS A 264 1.83 22.09 -5.93
CA LYS A 264 3.08 22.57 -5.35
C LYS A 264 3.22 22.06 -3.91
N GLY A 265 4.31 21.38 -3.62
CA GLY A 265 4.56 20.70 -2.31
C GLY A 265 4.27 19.20 -2.33
N PHE A 266 3.54 18.67 -3.32
CA PHE A 266 3.27 17.25 -3.45
C PHE A 266 3.97 16.57 -4.64
N VAL A 267 4.65 17.35 -5.49
CA VAL A 267 5.41 16.83 -6.63
C VAL A 267 6.42 15.75 -6.21
N GLY A 268 7.16 15.99 -5.12
CA GLY A 268 8.12 15.02 -4.57
C GLY A 268 7.44 13.72 -4.14
N LEU A 269 6.27 13.79 -3.50
CA LEU A 269 5.51 12.60 -3.09
C LEU A 269 5.04 11.77 -4.29
N CYS A 270 4.62 12.42 -5.38
CA CYS A 270 4.30 11.70 -6.61
C CYS A 270 5.54 11.00 -7.20
N PHE A 271 6.71 11.61 -7.15
CA PHE A 271 7.95 10.94 -7.56
C PHE A 271 8.40 9.83 -6.59
N GLN A 272 8.05 9.90 -5.31
CA GLN A 272 8.22 8.78 -4.38
C GLN A 272 7.28 7.63 -4.72
N SER A 273 6.03 7.92 -5.10
CA SER A 273 5.10 6.92 -5.67
C SER A 273 5.69 6.25 -6.91
N TYR A 274 6.23 7.07 -7.82
CA TYR A 274 6.93 6.57 -9.02
C TYR A 274 8.07 5.60 -8.66
N GLY A 275 8.87 5.92 -7.63
CA GLY A 275 9.95 5.06 -7.16
C GLY A 275 9.46 3.74 -6.58
N ARG A 276 8.37 3.76 -5.80
CA ARG A 276 7.71 2.56 -5.30
C ARG A 276 7.31 1.64 -6.46
N ASP A 277 6.65 2.18 -7.47
CA ASP A 277 6.20 1.39 -8.60
C ASP A 277 7.37 0.95 -9.50
N ALA A 278 8.44 1.75 -9.61
CA ALA A 278 9.67 1.35 -10.30
C ALA A 278 10.34 0.14 -9.61
N SER A 279 10.38 0.13 -8.28
CA SER A 279 10.88 -1.00 -7.50
C SER A 279 9.99 -2.23 -7.64
N GLY A 280 8.68 -2.09 -7.45
CA GLY A 280 7.73 -3.18 -7.55
C GLY A 280 7.74 -3.84 -8.94
N ASN A 281 7.73 -3.04 -10.02
CA ASN A 281 7.80 -3.56 -11.40
C ASN A 281 9.18 -4.17 -11.77
N SER A 282 10.19 -3.92 -10.95
CA SER A 282 11.53 -4.51 -11.11
C SER A 282 11.73 -5.73 -10.21
N LEU A 283 10.73 -6.17 -9.47
CA LEU A 283 10.84 -7.21 -8.44
C LEU A 283 11.92 -6.88 -7.42
N GLN A 284 11.95 -5.64 -6.98
CA GLN A 284 12.92 -5.06 -6.06
C GLN A 284 14.40 -5.16 -6.54
N ASP A 285 14.65 -5.42 -7.85
CA ASP A 285 16.02 -5.37 -8.39
C ASP A 285 16.56 -3.93 -8.37
N PRO A 286 17.63 -3.65 -7.61
CA PRO A 286 18.11 -2.28 -7.41
C PRO A 286 18.64 -1.61 -8.69
N ALA A 287 19.18 -2.38 -9.64
CA ALA A 287 19.73 -1.83 -10.87
C ALA A 287 18.59 -1.44 -11.83
N LYS A 288 17.61 -2.31 -12.01
CA LYS A 288 16.43 -2.05 -12.83
C LYS A 288 15.61 -0.88 -12.26
N ALA A 289 15.38 -0.85 -10.94
CA ALA A 289 14.68 0.25 -10.27
C ALA A 289 15.40 1.60 -10.49
N ARG A 290 16.74 1.64 -10.37
CA ARG A 290 17.56 2.82 -10.66
C ARG A 290 17.39 3.27 -12.12
N ASP A 291 17.40 2.33 -13.09
CA ASP A 291 17.28 2.64 -14.51
C ASP A 291 15.89 3.20 -14.84
N LEU A 292 14.84 2.69 -14.22
CA LEU A 292 13.50 3.28 -14.32
C LEU A 292 13.44 4.68 -13.73
N CYS A 293 14.05 4.91 -12.55
CA CYS A 293 14.12 6.23 -11.93
C CYS A 293 14.85 7.28 -12.78
N ALA A 294 15.78 6.88 -13.63
CA ALA A 294 16.44 7.82 -14.55
C ALA A 294 15.45 8.52 -15.51
N ASN A 295 14.29 7.93 -15.81
CA ASN A 295 13.24 8.57 -16.59
C ASN A 295 12.48 9.69 -15.85
N ALA A 296 12.61 9.79 -14.54
CA ALA A 296 11.95 10.81 -13.73
C ALA A 296 12.55 12.22 -13.91
N GLY A 297 13.78 12.32 -14.48
CA GLY A 297 14.46 13.61 -14.71
C GLY A 297 14.74 14.34 -13.39
N SER A 298 14.16 15.53 -13.17
CA SER A 298 14.32 16.27 -11.92
C SER A 298 13.74 15.58 -10.69
N GLY A 299 12.87 14.57 -10.87
CA GLY A 299 12.30 13.75 -9.80
C GLY A 299 13.11 12.50 -9.45
N GLU A 300 14.29 12.30 -10.05
CA GLU A 300 15.08 11.07 -9.87
C GLU A 300 15.47 10.83 -8.40
N GLU A 301 15.82 11.86 -7.66
CA GLU A 301 16.17 11.75 -6.25
C GLU A 301 15.00 11.21 -5.41
N GLU A 302 13.80 11.76 -5.59
CA GLU A 302 12.58 11.32 -4.92
C GLU A 302 12.16 9.91 -5.37
N CYS A 303 12.38 9.58 -6.64
CA CYS A 303 12.17 8.22 -7.15
C CYS A 303 13.07 7.23 -6.42
N ILE A 304 14.36 7.49 -6.32
CA ILE A 304 15.31 6.62 -5.58
C ILE A 304 14.89 6.47 -4.11
N PHE A 305 14.43 7.56 -3.49
CA PHE A 305 13.89 7.52 -2.12
C PHE A 305 12.66 6.62 -2.01
N GLY A 306 11.72 6.72 -2.94
CA GLY A 306 10.53 5.86 -2.99
C GLY A 306 10.88 4.39 -3.22
N ALA A 307 11.80 4.12 -4.15
CA ALA A 307 12.23 2.76 -4.49
C ALA A 307 12.94 2.07 -3.32
N VAL A 308 13.83 2.76 -2.60
CA VAL A 308 14.52 2.17 -1.45
C VAL A 308 13.56 1.82 -0.31
N ARG A 309 12.51 2.62 -0.13
CA ARG A 309 11.45 2.34 0.85
C ARG A 309 10.62 1.12 0.46
N ASP A 310 10.30 0.96 -0.83
CA ASP A 310 9.56 -0.20 -1.32
C ASP A 310 10.34 -1.50 -1.13
N ILE A 311 11.64 -1.52 -1.46
CA ILE A 311 12.50 -2.68 -1.21
C ILE A 311 12.40 -3.10 0.26
N LEU A 312 12.52 -2.17 1.20
CA LEU A 312 12.50 -2.46 2.63
C LEU A 312 11.10 -2.72 3.20
N ASN A 313 10.05 -2.22 2.56
CA ASN A 313 8.66 -2.56 2.91
C ASN A 313 8.32 -3.99 2.47
N THR A 314 8.91 -4.47 1.37
CA THR A 314 8.74 -5.84 0.87
C THR A 314 9.55 -6.83 1.71
N ASP A 315 10.83 -6.55 1.93
CA ASP A 315 11.71 -7.30 2.84
C ASP A 315 12.55 -6.32 3.69
N PRO A 316 12.22 -6.14 4.98
CA PRO A 316 12.97 -5.25 5.87
C PRO A 316 14.43 -5.66 6.10
N THR A 317 14.85 -6.80 5.58
CA THR A 317 16.21 -7.31 5.70
C THR A 317 17.03 -7.20 4.40
N ASP A 318 16.38 -6.83 3.29
CA ASP A 318 16.99 -6.83 1.97
C ASP A 318 18.11 -5.81 1.83
N ARG A 319 19.32 -6.31 1.57
CA ARG A 319 20.50 -5.48 1.27
C ARG A 319 20.45 -4.82 -0.10
N GLY A 320 19.48 -5.14 -0.94
CA GLY A 320 19.16 -4.45 -2.19
C GLY A 320 18.96 -2.96 -1.98
N ALA A 321 18.36 -2.56 -0.86
CA ALA A 321 18.21 -1.16 -0.47
C ALA A 321 19.56 -0.41 -0.42
N ALA A 322 20.55 -0.96 0.27
CA ALA A 322 21.90 -0.38 0.33
C ALA A 322 22.62 -0.42 -1.03
N ARG A 323 22.37 -1.46 -1.86
CA ARG A 323 22.88 -1.55 -3.21
C ARG A 323 22.28 -0.46 -4.11
N LEU A 324 20.98 -0.20 -4.01
CA LEU A 324 20.33 0.89 -4.74
C LEU A 324 20.99 2.24 -4.42
N CYS A 325 21.22 2.55 -3.14
CA CYS A 325 21.89 3.78 -2.76
C CYS A 325 23.33 3.89 -3.32
N ARG A 326 24.07 2.79 -3.41
CA ARG A 326 25.40 2.79 -4.05
C ARG A 326 25.34 3.02 -5.55
N LEU A 327 24.30 2.50 -6.23
CA LEU A 327 24.08 2.66 -7.67
C LEU A 327 23.53 4.05 -8.04
N ALA A 328 22.89 4.74 -7.11
CA ALA A 328 22.39 6.08 -7.31
C ALA A 328 23.52 7.09 -7.57
N LYS A 329 23.19 8.18 -8.29
CA LYS A 329 24.11 9.30 -8.50
C LYS A 329 24.65 9.80 -7.15
N PRO A 330 25.90 10.23 -7.08
CA PRO A 330 26.49 10.69 -5.81
C PRO A 330 25.67 11.73 -5.07
N ALA A 331 25.00 12.64 -5.79
CA ALA A 331 24.11 13.66 -5.22
C ALA A 331 22.89 13.09 -4.49
N HIS A 332 22.36 11.94 -4.92
CA HIS A 332 21.12 11.34 -4.39
C HIS A 332 21.38 10.34 -3.25
N ARG A 333 22.64 9.95 -2.99
CA ARG A 333 22.97 8.87 -2.04
C ARG A 333 22.61 9.21 -0.59
N ALA A 334 22.78 10.47 -0.19
CA ALA A 334 22.44 10.91 1.16
C ALA A 334 20.93 10.79 1.42
N TYR A 335 20.11 11.22 0.46
CA TYR A 335 18.66 11.14 0.56
C TYR A 335 18.15 9.70 0.45
N CYS A 336 18.80 8.85 -0.37
CA CYS A 336 18.55 7.42 -0.39
C CYS A 336 18.81 6.78 0.98
N ALA A 337 19.92 7.13 1.63
CA ALA A 337 20.27 6.64 2.97
C ALA A 337 19.24 7.10 4.03
N TYR A 338 18.77 8.33 3.92
CA TYR A 338 17.67 8.84 4.73
C TYR A 338 16.38 8.01 4.52
N GLY A 339 16.09 7.59 3.27
CA GLY A 339 14.99 6.69 2.94
C GLY A 339 15.07 5.34 3.66
N ILE A 340 16.26 4.72 3.73
CA ILE A 340 16.49 3.51 4.54
C ILE A 340 16.10 3.80 6.00
N GLY A 341 16.60 4.90 6.56
CA GLY A 341 16.32 5.32 7.93
C GLY A 341 14.83 5.47 8.21
N SER A 342 14.06 6.01 7.27
CA SER A 342 12.61 6.21 7.44
C SER A 342 11.85 4.89 7.65
N ILE A 343 12.30 3.79 7.04
CA ILE A 343 11.72 2.45 7.28
C ILE A 343 12.25 1.85 8.58
N VAL A 344 13.53 2.05 8.89
CA VAL A 344 14.11 1.65 10.19
C VAL A 344 13.36 2.32 11.35
N ALA A 345 12.92 3.58 11.20
CA ALA A 345 12.09 4.29 12.18
C ALA A 345 10.77 3.59 12.48
N VAL A 346 10.10 3.07 11.44
CA VAL A 346 8.83 2.35 11.57
C VAL A 346 9.04 0.95 12.15
N LYS A 347 10.16 0.31 11.79
CA LYS A 347 10.47 -1.06 12.20
C LYS A 347 10.84 -1.18 13.68
N HIS A 348 11.51 -0.17 14.24
CA HIS A 348 12.06 -0.21 15.60
C HIS A 348 11.62 0.98 16.44
N SER A 349 11.28 0.71 17.70
CA SER A 349 10.97 1.74 18.70
C SER A 349 12.23 2.23 19.43
N SER A 350 13.23 1.35 19.67
CA SER A 350 14.43 1.72 20.42
C SER A 350 15.53 2.35 19.55
N ALA A 351 16.18 3.37 20.07
CA ALA A 351 17.30 4.03 19.39
C ALA A 351 18.48 3.06 19.12
N GLU A 352 18.70 2.08 20.02
CA GLU A 352 19.75 1.08 19.86
C GLU A 352 19.49 0.17 18.65
N ALA A 353 18.26 -0.37 18.50
CA ALA A 353 17.88 -1.20 17.36
C ALA A 353 17.95 -0.41 16.04
N LYS A 354 17.52 0.87 16.05
CA LYS A 354 17.64 1.76 14.90
C LYS A 354 19.10 1.96 14.47
N ARG A 355 19.99 2.21 15.42
CA ARG A 355 21.43 2.34 15.16
C ARG A 355 22.06 1.05 14.64
N ALA A 356 21.64 -0.10 15.18
CA ALA A 356 22.11 -1.40 14.74
C ALA A 356 21.71 -1.69 13.29
N ASP A 357 20.46 -1.45 12.93
CA ASP A 357 19.96 -1.65 11.56
C ASP A 357 20.60 -0.65 10.56
N CYS A 358 20.72 0.63 10.90
CA CYS A 358 21.43 1.58 10.05
C CYS A 358 22.88 1.15 9.78
N ARG A 359 23.61 0.61 10.78
CA ARG A 359 24.98 0.07 10.60
C ARG A 359 25.01 -1.16 9.69
N ARG A 360 23.97 -1.98 9.71
CA ARG A 360 23.86 -3.16 8.85
C ARG A 360 23.77 -2.79 7.38
N PHE A 361 23.09 -1.70 7.05
CA PHE A 361 22.88 -1.25 5.68
C PHE A 361 24.02 -0.35 5.17
N LEU A 362 24.52 0.56 6.00
CA LEU A 362 25.36 1.67 5.57
C LEU A 362 26.56 1.92 6.50
N ALA A 363 27.64 2.41 5.92
CA ALA A 363 28.85 2.80 6.62
C ALA A 363 29.25 4.25 6.28
N GLY A 364 30.19 4.81 7.08
CA GLY A 364 30.73 6.15 6.85
C GLY A 364 29.67 7.25 6.97
N ARG A 365 29.75 8.27 6.10
CA ARG A 365 28.85 9.43 6.13
C ARG A 365 27.37 9.06 5.94
N TYR A 366 27.08 8.04 5.16
CA TYR A 366 25.68 7.65 4.90
C TYR A 366 25.00 6.96 6.08
N TYR A 367 25.78 6.48 7.05
CA TYR A 367 25.23 6.03 8.33
C TYR A 367 24.53 7.17 9.09
N ALA A 368 25.14 8.35 9.12
CA ALA A 368 24.52 9.53 9.74
C ALA A 368 23.21 9.94 9.04
N ASP A 369 23.16 9.83 7.70
CA ASP A 369 21.94 10.12 6.95
C ASP A 369 20.82 9.11 7.27
N CYS A 370 21.16 7.82 7.42
CA CYS A 370 20.21 6.80 7.88
C CYS A 370 19.70 7.11 9.30
N LEU A 371 20.57 7.49 10.23
CA LEU A 371 20.15 7.85 11.59
C LEU A 371 19.19 9.04 11.62
N ARG A 372 19.42 10.04 10.78
CA ARG A 372 18.47 11.17 10.64
C ARG A 372 17.10 10.70 10.18
N GLY A 373 17.04 9.80 9.19
CA GLY A 373 15.78 9.20 8.73
C GLY A 373 15.12 8.33 9.78
N ALA A 374 15.91 7.66 10.63
CA ALA A 374 15.44 6.80 11.70
C ALA A 374 15.01 7.56 12.98
N ASN A 375 15.24 8.87 13.05
CA ASN A 375 15.07 9.66 14.28
C ASN A 375 15.84 9.01 15.46
N ALA A 376 17.15 8.73 15.29
CA ALA A 376 17.97 7.98 16.24
C ALA A 376 19.33 8.61 16.49
#